data_0ff265c2d38a83126f7c8d8c0e287dca
#
_entry.id   0ff265c2d38a83126f7c8d8c0e287dca
#
_cell.length_a   1.000
_cell.length_b   1.000
_cell.length_c   1.000
_cell.angle_alpha   90.00
_cell.angle_beta   90.00
_cell.angle_gamma   90.00
#
_symmetry.space_group_name_H-M   'P 1'
#
loop_
_entity.id
_entity.type
_entity.pdbx_description
1 polymer ?
#
loop_
_entity_poly.entity_id
_entity_poly.type
_entity_poly.pdbx_seq_one_letter_code
_entity_poly.pdbx_strand_id
1 'polypeptide(L)'
;MTSIPAPAPAFTEKTAESVRDARAFAWSASRHDTFATCPRKYYYSYYGILEDPEVQRLKQLSALALWAGSVVHETIEDFLRTNDQVPEPAVQEALIRAVVHERMLKEWKESENGTNGFRLFEHEYTQPIEQEDKKILVGIVMRSLRNFFKSPLLREAFKVSRSAWLSMEELVSFHVGDVPVFLRMDLAFRDERDRVRIVDWKTGRRAGKFNDVQIAGYALYAAERGWAKSATEISTELAYLIWPRYVRKDVTQPVLDTARGFVTRSAKTMRALLNDPDANAARIEDFPRIDRPRICRRCNFRKLCFPRGETLEVKTTRRSAQKAP
;
A
#
# COMPACT_ATOMS: atom_id res chain seq x y z
N MET A 1 7.26 46.47 -8.49
CA MET A 1 7.68 45.71 -7.30
C MET A 1 6.54 44.75 -6.98
N THR A 2 6.58 43.56 -7.56
CA THR A 2 5.61 42.49 -7.34
C THR A 2 6.11 41.62 -6.18
N SER A 3 5.39 41.68 -5.07
CA SER A 3 5.67 40.91 -3.87
C SER A 3 5.43 39.41 -4.15
N ILE A 4 6.46 38.60 -3.94
CA ILE A 4 6.40 37.14 -3.93
C ILE A 4 5.50 36.73 -2.76
N PRO A 5 4.44 35.93 -2.96
CA PRO A 5 3.66 35.42 -1.85
C PRO A 5 4.52 34.49 -0.98
N ALA A 6 4.36 34.65 0.33
CA ALA A 6 5.05 33.83 1.32
C ALA A 6 4.78 32.32 1.08
N PRO A 7 5.79 31.43 1.29
CA PRO A 7 5.59 30.00 1.18
C PRO A 7 4.53 29.55 2.18
N ALA A 8 3.67 28.62 1.74
CA ALA A 8 2.69 27.96 2.61
C ALA A 8 3.40 27.41 3.86
N PRO A 9 2.74 27.41 5.04
CA PRO A 9 3.37 26.99 6.28
C PRO A 9 3.91 25.56 6.12
N ALA A 10 5.21 25.42 6.33
CA ALA A 10 5.88 24.13 6.38
C ALA A 10 5.14 23.26 7.41
N PHE A 11 4.61 22.14 6.95
CA PHE A 11 4.06 21.10 7.83
C PHE A 11 5.18 20.66 8.76
N THR A 12 5.03 20.97 10.04
CA THR A 12 6.06 20.76 11.05
C THR A 12 6.32 19.26 11.22
N GLU A 13 7.59 18.86 11.14
CA GLU A 13 8.14 17.52 11.42
C GLU A 13 7.68 16.88 12.75
N LYS A 14 7.04 17.64 13.63
CA LYS A 14 6.55 17.16 14.94
C LYS A 14 5.47 16.07 14.90
N THR A 15 4.80 15.85 13.78
CA THR A 15 3.82 14.76 13.65
C THR A 15 4.45 13.40 13.33
N ALA A 16 5.65 13.37 12.76
CA ALA A 16 6.33 12.11 12.43
C ALA A 16 7.12 11.52 13.61
N GLU A 17 7.62 12.34 14.50
CA GLU A 17 8.46 11.92 15.63
C GLU A 17 7.64 11.32 16.78
N SER A 18 6.42 11.81 17.04
CA SER A 18 5.49 11.21 18.02
C SER A 18 4.91 9.85 17.56
N VAL A 19 5.06 9.53 16.28
CA VAL A 19 4.53 8.32 15.61
C VAL A 19 5.52 7.15 15.63
N ARG A 20 6.78 7.38 15.99
CA ARG A 20 7.86 6.39 15.95
C ARG A 20 8.19 5.74 17.29
N ASP A 21 7.26 5.58 18.19
CA ASP A 21 7.46 4.53 19.18
C ASP A 21 7.22 3.18 18.49
N ALA A 22 8.28 2.62 17.89
CA ALA A 22 8.27 1.32 17.21
C ALA A 22 7.82 0.19 18.15
N ARG A 23 7.71 0.48 19.44
CA ARG A 23 7.30 -0.45 20.51
C ARG A 23 5.81 -0.37 20.82
N ALA A 24 5.09 0.68 20.42
CA ALA A 24 3.66 0.78 20.71
C ALA A 24 2.82 -0.01 19.70
N PHE A 25 1.74 -0.63 20.18
CA PHE A 25 0.76 -1.24 19.29
C PHE A 25 0.12 -0.17 18.39
N ALA A 26 0.01 -0.49 17.12
CA ALA A 26 -0.74 0.35 16.18
C ALA A 26 -1.46 -0.51 15.16
N TRP A 27 -2.59 -0.01 14.66
CA TRP A 27 -3.38 -0.65 13.63
C TRP A 27 -3.19 0.04 12.28
N SER A 28 -3.20 -0.73 11.21
CA SER A 28 -3.39 -0.26 9.84
C SER A 28 -4.06 -1.36 9.01
N ALA A 29 -4.65 -1.01 7.87
CA ALA A 29 -5.24 -2.01 6.96
C ALA A 29 -4.20 -3.05 6.52
N SER A 30 -2.96 -2.66 6.25
CA SER A 30 -1.87 -3.57 5.86
C SER A 30 -1.40 -4.48 7.02
N ARG A 31 -1.38 -3.97 8.26
CA ARG A 31 -1.11 -4.78 9.45
C ARG A 31 -2.19 -5.82 9.66
N HIS A 32 -3.45 -5.42 9.56
CA HIS A 32 -4.59 -6.33 9.62
C HIS A 32 -4.53 -7.41 8.53
N ASP A 33 -4.28 -7.03 7.27
CA ASP A 33 -4.16 -7.99 6.15
C ASP A 33 -3.04 -9.01 6.38
N THR A 34 -1.88 -8.54 6.85
CA THR A 34 -0.76 -9.40 7.19
C THR A 34 -1.13 -10.40 8.29
N PHE A 35 -1.78 -9.92 9.37
CA PHE A 35 -2.24 -10.73 10.47
C PHE A 35 -3.30 -11.77 10.03
N ALA A 36 -4.32 -11.32 9.31
CA ALA A 36 -5.38 -12.19 8.79
C ALA A 36 -4.88 -13.22 7.77
N THR A 37 -3.81 -12.88 7.04
CA THR A 37 -3.16 -13.81 6.12
C THR A 37 -2.37 -14.89 6.86
N CYS A 38 -1.55 -14.50 7.84
CA CYS A 38 -0.77 -15.40 8.66
C CYS A 38 -0.27 -14.71 9.94
N PRO A 39 -0.70 -15.14 11.15
CA PRO A 39 -0.19 -14.57 12.41
C PRO A 39 1.33 -14.63 12.52
N ARG A 40 1.98 -15.72 12.13
CA ARG A 40 3.45 -15.86 12.14
C ARG A 40 4.14 -14.83 11.24
N LYS A 41 3.57 -14.56 10.05
CA LYS A 41 4.08 -13.50 9.16
C LYS A 41 3.95 -12.12 9.83
N TYR A 42 2.84 -11.89 10.54
CA TYR A 42 2.63 -10.65 11.28
C TYR A 42 3.67 -10.48 12.39
N TYR A 43 3.93 -11.56 13.19
CA TYR A 43 5.01 -11.54 14.19
C TYR A 43 6.35 -11.12 13.59
N TYR A 44 6.81 -11.82 12.55
CA TYR A 44 8.09 -11.46 11.90
C TYR A 44 8.10 -10.02 11.38
N SER A 45 6.98 -9.55 10.85
CA SER A 45 6.92 -8.21 10.24
C SER A 45 6.96 -7.06 11.25
N TYR A 46 6.54 -7.27 12.50
CA TYR A 46 6.32 -6.17 13.45
C TYR A 46 6.98 -6.37 14.82
N TYR A 47 7.37 -7.58 15.17
CA TYR A 47 8.07 -7.91 16.41
C TYR A 47 9.45 -8.53 16.17
N GLY A 48 9.53 -9.63 15.47
CA GLY A 48 10.79 -10.31 15.17
C GLY A 48 11.81 -9.44 14.42
N ILE A 49 11.35 -8.43 13.65
CA ILE A 49 12.21 -7.46 12.98
C ILE A 49 13.07 -6.63 13.96
N LEU A 50 12.64 -6.49 15.21
CA LEU A 50 13.37 -5.73 16.23
C LEU A 50 14.53 -6.53 16.86
N GLU A 51 14.50 -7.84 16.68
CA GLU A 51 15.39 -8.78 17.39
C GLU A 51 16.39 -9.48 16.44
N ASP A 52 16.03 -9.66 15.17
CA ASP A 52 16.79 -10.46 14.22
C ASP A 52 17.07 -9.70 12.89
N PRO A 53 18.35 -9.40 12.58
CA PRO A 53 18.75 -8.75 11.33
C PRO A 53 18.31 -9.52 10.08
N GLU A 54 18.23 -10.84 10.12
CA GLU A 54 17.77 -11.65 9.00
C GLU A 54 16.28 -11.47 8.77
N VAL A 55 15.50 -11.38 9.84
CA VAL A 55 14.06 -11.04 9.74
C VAL A 55 13.89 -9.65 9.14
N GLN A 56 14.73 -8.69 9.55
CA GLN A 56 14.74 -7.33 9.00
C GLN A 56 15.02 -7.34 7.50
N ARG A 57 16.05 -8.07 7.08
CA ARG A 57 16.43 -8.22 5.67
C ARG A 57 15.30 -8.87 4.84
N LEU A 58 14.73 -9.96 5.34
CA LEU A 58 13.67 -10.68 4.66
C LEU A 58 12.38 -9.86 4.53
N LYS A 59 12.07 -9.01 5.50
CA LYS A 59 10.91 -8.12 5.42
C LYS A 59 10.99 -7.16 4.24
N GLN A 60 12.20 -6.73 3.86
CA GLN A 60 12.42 -5.78 2.78
C GLN A 60 12.31 -6.40 1.38
N LEU A 61 12.22 -7.73 1.26
CA LEU A 61 12.03 -8.37 -0.03
C LEU A 61 10.73 -7.91 -0.69
N SER A 62 10.83 -7.50 -1.94
CA SER A 62 9.69 -7.11 -2.76
C SER A 62 9.43 -8.16 -3.84
N ALA A 63 8.21 -8.69 -3.93
CA ALA A 63 7.83 -9.55 -5.05
C ALA A 63 7.68 -8.71 -6.33
N LEU A 64 7.97 -9.27 -7.49
CA LEU A 64 7.94 -8.59 -8.80
C LEU A 64 6.68 -7.73 -9.01
N ALA A 65 5.50 -8.26 -8.68
CA ALA A 65 4.25 -7.53 -8.87
C ALA A 65 4.10 -6.34 -7.90
N LEU A 66 4.60 -6.47 -6.66
CA LEU A 66 4.61 -5.38 -5.68
C LEU A 66 5.62 -4.31 -6.07
N TRP A 67 6.82 -4.73 -6.52
CA TRP A 67 7.83 -3.80 -7.02
C TRP A 67 7.31 -2.96 -8.19
N ALA A 68 6.69 -3.59 -9.20
CA ALA A 68 6.09 -2.84 -10.31
C ALA A 68 5.01 -1.85 -9.82
N GLY A 69 4.23 -2.22 -8.81
CA GLY A 69 3.28 -1.33 -8.15
C GLY A 69 3.95 -0.15 -7.46
N SER A 70 5.00 -0.39 -6.67
CA SER A 70 5.77 0.67 -6.00
C SER A 70 6.40 1.64 -7.00
N VAL A 71 6.97 1.14 -8.10
CA VAL A 71 7.51 2.00 -9.17
C VAL A 71 6.44 2.95 -9.72
N VAL A 72 5.22 2.46 -9.93
CA VAL A 72 4.11 3.30 -10.42
C VAL A 72 3.71 4.34 -9.36
N HIS A 73 3.48 3.94 -8.11
CA HIS A 73 3.04 4.85 -7.05
C HIS A 73 4.08 5.94 -6.77
N GLU A 74 5.35 5.60 -6.63
CA GLU A 74 6.41 6.57 -6.39
C GLU A 74 6.62 7.51 -7.58
N THR A 75 6.45 7.02 -8.83
CA THR A 75 6.46 7.88 -10.01
C THR A 75 5.29 8.86 -10.02
N ILE A 76 4.11 8.41 -9.62
CA ILE A 76 2.91 9.26 -9.49
C ILE A 76 3.13 10.30 -8.40
N GLU A 77 3.65 9.90 -7.25
CA GLU A 77 3.98 10.78 -6.13
C GLU A 77 4.96 11.88 -6.56
N ASP A 78 6.10 11.49 -7.15
CA ASP A 78 7.12 12.43 -7.64
C ASP A 78 6.53 13.40 -8.67
N PHE A 79 5.73 12.89 -9.60
CA PHE A 79 5.04 13.71 -10.58
C PHE A 79 4.08 14.71 -9.92
N LEU A 80 3.23 14.25 -9.03
CA LEU A 80 2.26 15.10 -8.33
C LEU A 80 2.95 16.15 -7.43
N ARG A 81 4.12 15.87 -6.86
CA ARG A 81 4.90 16.82 -6.06
C ARG A 81 5.54 17.93 -6.88
N THR A 82 5.96 17.62 -8.10
CA THR A 82 6.84 18.50 -8.89
C THR A 82 6.12 19.23 -10.04
N ASN A 83 4.86 18.87 -10.34
CA ASN A 83 4.14 19.43 -11.48
C ASN A 83 2.78 20.00 -11.07
N ASP A 84 2.40 21.13 -11.65
CA ASP A 84 1.12 21.82 -11.42
C ASP A 84 0.11 21.63 -12.55
N GLN A 85 0.49 20.91 -13.61
CA GLN A 85 -0.36 20.63 -14.76
C GLN A 85 0.01 19.30 -15.42
N VAL A 86 -0.91 18.76 -16.21
CA VAL A 86 -0.66 17.57 -17.01
C VAL A 86 0.24 17.96 -18.18
N PRO A 87 1.43 17.34 -18.34
CA PRO A 87 2.35 17.70 -19.41
C PRO A 87 1.85 17.19 -20.78
N GLU A 88 2.46 17.71 -21.84
CA GLU A 88 2.20 17.28 -23.21
C GLU A 88 2.54 15.79 -23.40
N PRO A 89 1.84 15.08 -24.32
CA PRO A 89 2.02 13.65 -24.52
C PRO A 89 3.46 13.20 -24.76
N ALA A 90 4.26 14.01 -25.46
CA ALA A 90 5.68 13.69 -25.73
C ALA A 90 6.51 13.69 -24.42
N VAL A 91 6.23 14.62 -23.50
CA VAL A 91 6.89 14.70 -22.19
C VAL A 91 6.43 13.53 -21.31
N GLN A 92 5.15 13.17 -21.34
CA GLN A 92 4.63 11.99 -20.63
C GLN A 92 5.37 10.71 -21.07
N GLU A 93 5.51 10.48 -22.37
CA GLU A 93 6.21 9.30 -22.89
C GLU A 93 7.71 9.32 -22.58
N ALA A 94 8.36 10.49 -22.57
CA ALA A 94 9.76 10.62 -22.16
C ALA A 94 9.93 10.23 -20.68
N LEU A 95 9.08 10.73 -19.79
CA LEU A 95 9.06 10.39 -18.36
C LEU A 95 8.84 8.87 -18.16
N ILE A 96 7.87 8.27 -18.84
CA ILE A 96 7.58 6.85 -18.74
C ILE A 96 8.79 6.01 -19.18
N ARG A 97 9.47 6.41 -20.27
CA ARG A 97 10.69 5.73 -20.73
C ARG A 97 11.83 5.85 -19.74
N ALA A 98 12.03 7.04 -19.15
CA ALA A 98 13.07 7.25 -18.14
C ALA A 98 12.85 6.33 -16.93
N VAL A 99 11.62 6.22 -16.43
CA VAL A 99 11.29 5.30 -15.32
C VAL A 99 11.67 3.86 -15.64
N VAL A 100 11.38 3.38 -16.84
CA VAL A 100 11.72 2.00 -17.24
C VAL A 100 13.23 1.83 -17.45
N HIS A 101 13.89 2.74 -18.17
CA HIS A 101 15.30 2.58 -18.56
C HIS A 101 16.28 2.94 -17.45
N GLU A 102 15.97 3.90 -16.60
CA GLU A 102 16.89 4.36 -15.55
C GLU A 102 16.59 3.65 -14.24
N ARG A 103 15.34 3.74 -13.76
CA ARG A 103 14.98 3.21 -12.46
C ARG A 103 14.82 1.69 -12.46
N MET A 104 13.93 1.14 -13.29
CA MET A 104 13.66 -0.31 -13.26
C MET A 104 14.89 -1.14 -13.62
N LEU A 105 15.69 -0.73 -14.61
CA LEU A 105 16.93 -1.45 -14.95
C LEU A 105 17.98 -1.36 -13.85
N LYS A 106 18.09 -0.21 -13.16
CA LYS A 106 18.99 -0.02 -12.05
C LYS A 106 18.61 -0.93 -10.88
N GLU A 107 17.37 -0.83 -10.40
CA GLU A 107 16.86 -1.65 -9.30
C GLU A 107 16.92 -3.15 -9.61
N TRP A 108 16.67 -3.52 -10.87
CA TRP A 108 16.82 -4.91 -11.32
C TRP A 108 18.27 -5.41 -11.12
N LYS A 109 19.25 -4.67 -11.61
CA LYS A 109 20.68 -5.02 -11.48
C LYS A 109 21.13 -5.03 -10.01
N GLU A 110 20.68 -4.07 -9.22
CA GLU A 110 20.94 -4.03 -7.77
C GLU A 110 20.42 -5.29 -7.08
N SER A 111 19.20 -5.71 -7.44
CA SER A 111 18.59 -6.93 -6.92
C SER A 111 19.32 -8.20 -7.38
N GLU A 112 19.74 -8.30 -8.63
CA GLU A 112 20.52 -9.45 -9.14
C GLU A 112 21.86 -9.58 -8.38
N ASN A 113 22.54 -8.47 -8.18
CA ASN A 113 23.88 -8.42 -7.57
C ASN A 113 23.83 -8.42 -6.02
N GLY A 114 22.64 -8.22 -5.41
CA GLY A 114 22.49 -8.07 -3.96
C GLY A 114 23.16 -6.80 -3.41
N THR A 115 23.20 -5.73 -4.21
CA THR A 115 23.79 -4.44 -3.83
C THR A 115 22.71 -3.47 -3.34
N ASN A 116 23.12 -2.43 -2.61
CA ASN A 116 22.26 -1.32 -2.14
C ASN A 116 21.04 -1.73 -1.31
N GLY A 117 21.02 -2.95 -0.75
CA GLY A 117 19.94 -3.41 0.12
C GLY A 117 18.62 -3.74 -0.57
N PHE A 118 18.45 -3.42 -1.87
CA PHE A 118 17.25 -3.79 -2.62
C PHE A 118 17.34 -5.23 -3.13
N ARG A 119 16.32 -6.04 -2.83
CA ARG A 119 16.28 -7.44 -3.26
C ARG A 119 14.87 -7.86 -3.63
N LEU A 120 14.72 -8.42 -4.81
CA LEU A 120 13.46 -9.07 -5.23
C LEU A 120 13.31 -10.42 -4.56
N PHE A 121 12.08 -10.75 -4.19
CA PHE A 121 11.72 -12.04 -3.62
C PHE A 121 12.15 -13.20 -4.53
N GLU A 122 11.95 -13.06 -5.82
CA GLU A 122 12.27 -14.06 -6.82
C GLU A 122 13.79 -14.30 -6.89
N HIS A 123 14.61 -13.26 -6.81
CA HIS A 123 16.07 -13.37 -6.76
C HIS A 123 16.56 -14.00 -5.45
N GLU A 124 15.96 -13.63 -4.30
CA GLU A 124 16.29 -14.22 -3.00
C GLU A 124 16.05 -15.71 -2.96
N TYR A 125 14.95 -16.15 -3.56
CA TYR A 125 14.53 -17.53 -3.52
C TYR A 125 14.84 -18.31 -4.81
N THR A 126 15.75 -17.77 -5.65
CA THR A 126 16.19 -18.40 -6.91
C THR A 126 15.03 -18.91 -7.77
N GLN A 127 13.92 -18.14 -7.79
CA GLN A 127 12.80 -18.47 -8.66
C GLN A 127 13.12 -18.04 -10.09
N PRO A 128 12.83 -18.88 -11.07
CA PRO A 128 13.05 -18.53 -12.47
C PRO A 128 12.18 -17.33 -12.83
N ILE A 129 12.79 -16.36 -13.52
CA ILE A 129 12.11 -15.20 -14.08
C ILE A 129 12.34 -15.22 -15.58
N GLU A 130 11.28 -15.57 -16.28
CA GLU A 130 11.32 -15.66 -17.74
C GLU A 130 11.39 -14.27 -18.38
N GLN A 131 11.94 -14.18 -19.59
CA GLN A 131 12.02 -12.91 -20.30
C GLN A 131 10.62 -12.31 -20.55
N GLU A 132 9.61 -13.17 -20.69
CA GLU A 132 8.23 -12.73 -20.84
C GLU A 132 7.67 -12.08 -19.57
N ASP A 133 8.04 -12.58 -18.39
CA ASP A 133 7.66 -11.95 -17.11
C ASP A 133 8.20 -10.52 -17.01
N LYS A 134 9.46 -10.32 -17.44
CA LYS A 134 10.07 -8.97 -17.50
C LYS A 134 9.30 -8.04 -18.43
N LYS A 135 8.93 -8.49 -19.63
CA LYS A 135 8.12 -7.72 -20.58
C LYS A 135 6.75 -7.37 -20.02
N ILE A 136 6.11 -8.33 -19.36
CA ILE A 136 4.81 -8.13 -18.70
C ILE A 136 4.92 -7.05 -17.63
N LEU A 137 5.94 -7.08 -16.77
CA LEU A 137 6.15 -6.09 -15.72
C LEU A 137 6.37 -4.68 -16.27
N VAL A 138 7.25 -4.55 -17.26
CA VAL A 138 7.46 -3.28 -17.97
C VAL A 138 6.14 -2.79 -18.58
N GLY A 139 5.40 -3.68 -19.22
CA GLY A 139 4.09 -3.39 -19.80
C GLY A 139 3.07 -2.90 -18.77
N ILE A 140 3.08 -3.47 -17.56
CA ILE A 140 2.23 -3.04 -16.43
C ILE A 140 2.57 -1.60 -16.03
N VAL A 141 3.85 -1.30 -15.81
CA VAL A 141 4.30 0.04 -15.40
C VAL A 141 3.95 1.07 -16.46
N MET A 142 4.38 0.84 -17.72
CA MET A 142 4.12 1.78 -18.82
C MET A 142 2.63 2.04 -19.02
N ARG A 143 1.81 0.98 -19.01
CA ARG A 143 0.35 1.11 -19.19
C ARG A 143 -0.29 1.86 -18.03
N SER A 144 0.12 1.55 -16.80
CA SER A 144 -0.41 2.23 -15.61
C SER A 144 -0.11 3.73 -15.64
N LEU A 145 1.12 4.13 -15.94
CA LEU A 145 1.51 5.53 -16.05
C LEU A 145 0.81 6.26 -17.20
N ARG A 146 0.69 5.64 -18.39
CA ARG A 146 -0.11 6.22 -19.48
C ARG A 146 -1.56 6.44 -19.11
N ASN A 147 -2.16 5.49 -18.41
CA ASN A 147 -3.54 5.59 -17.98
C ASN A 147 -3.72 6.59 -16.81
N PHE A 148 -2.72 6.74 -15.95
CA PHE A 148 -2.68 7.81 -14.95
C PHE A 148 -2.73 9.19 -15.62
N PHE A 149 -1.86 9.47 -16.60
CA PHE A 149 -1.87 10.76 -17.32
C PHE A 149 -3.18 11.03 -18.09
N LYS A 150 -3.89 9.98 -18.49
CA LYS A 150 -5.21 10.09 -19.13
C LYS A 150 -6.36 10.14 -18.14
N SER A 151 -6.10 9.95 -16.84
CA SER A 151 -7.14 9.86 -15.82
C SER A 151 -7.93 11.17 -15.70
N PRO A 152 -9.27 11.11 -15.64
CA PRO A 152 -10.08 12.27 -15.30
C PRO A 152 -9.77 12.78 -13.89
N LEU A 153 -9.40 11.91 -12.95
CA LEU A 153 -9.07 12.27 -11.58
C LEU A 153 -7.84 13.16 -11.48
N LEU A 154 -6.80 12.90 -12.29
CA LEU A 154 -5.64 13.77 -12.36
C LEU A 154 -6.03 15.17 -12.84
N ARG A 155 -6.89 15.25 -13.86
CA ARG A 155 -7.38 16.53 -14.36
C ARG A 155 -8.23 17.27 -13.33
N GLU A 156 -9.09 16.55 -12.60
CA GLU A 156 -9.90 17.13 -11.51
C GLU A 156 -9.00 17.66 -10.38
N ALA A 157 -7.96 16.93 -9.99
CA ALA A 157 -7.02 17.37 -8.97
C ALA A 157 -6.25 18.64 -9.39
N PHE A 158 -5.90 18.80 -10.66
CA PHE A 158 -5.22 20.01 -11.16
C PHE A 158 -6.15 21.19 -11.51
N LYS A 159 -7.47 21.01 -11.46
CA LYS A 159 -8.41 22.13 -11.58
C LYS A 159 -8.47 22.97 -10.30
N VAL A 160 -8.16 22.39 -9.17
CA VAL A 160 -8.15 23.08 -7.89
C VAL A 160 -6.73 23.52 -7.50
N SER A 161 -6.63 24.56 -6.68
CA SER A 161 -5.33 25.02 -6.20
C SER A 161 -4.65 23.98 -5.30
N ARG A 162 -3.34 24.04 -5.18
CA ARG A 162 -2.57 23.19 -4.26
C ARG A 162 -3.02 23.32 -2.80
N SER A 163 -3.54 24.46 -2.40
CA SER A 163 -4.09 24.68 -1.06
C SER A 163 -5.35 23.85 -0.79
N ALA A 164 -6.03 23.36 -1.82
CA ALA A 164 -7.16 22.44 -1.70
C ALA A 164 -6.75 20.96 -1.57
N TRP A 165 -5.46 20.65 -1.71
CA TRP A 165 -4.94 19.30 -1.50
C TRP A 165 -4.74 19.06 0.00
N LEU A 166 -5.37 18.01 0.51
CA LEU A 166 -5.49 17.73 1.94
C LEU A 166 -4.44 16.73 2.42
N SER A 167 -4.05 15.80 1.55
CA SER A 167 -2.99 14.81 1.82
C SER A 167 -2.49 14.21 0.50
N MET A 168 -1.20 13.88 0.44
CA MET A 168 -0.59 13.20 -0.70
C MET A 168 0.57 12.35 -0.21
N GLU A 169 0.41 11.01 -0.26
CA GLU A 169 1.42 10.01 0.14
C GLU A 169 2.04 10.25 1.54
N GLU A 170 1.35 10.97 2.40
CA GLU A 170 1.81 11.22 3.77
C GLU A 170 1.35 10.09 4.70
N LEU A 171 2.28 9.64 5.57
CA LEU A 171 1.93 8.76 6.67
C LEU A 171 1.28 9.59 7.77
N VAL A 172 0.01 9.36 7.99
CA VAL A 172 -0.77 10.06 9.02
C VAL A 172 -1.31 9.09 10.06
N SER A 173 -1.66 9.63 11.23
CA SER A 173 -2.24 8.84 12.32
C SER A 173 -3.41 9.56 12.99
N PHE A 174 -4.32 8.76 13.55
CA PHE A 174 -5.44 9.18 14.39
C PHE A 174 -5.81 8.05 15.35
N HIS A 175 -6.82 8.26 16.20
CA HIS A 175 -7.26 7.24 17.14
C HIS A 175 -8.68 6.79 16.87
N VAL A 176 -8.92 5.50 17.02
CA VAL A 176 -10.26 4.91 17.10
C VAL A 176 -10.40 4.32 18.51
N GLY A 177 -11.04 5.07 19.42
CA GLY A 177 -10.97 4.79 20.84
C GLY A 177 -9.54 4.86 21.35
N ASP A 178 -9.05 3.78 21.96
CA ASP A 178 -7.65 3.63 22.42
C ASP A 178 -6.68 3.10 21.35
N VAL A 179 -7.15 2.86 20.13
CA VAL A 179 -6.35 2.24 19.07
C VAL A 179 -5.72 3.30 18.17
N PRO A 180 -4.38 3.45 18.19
CA PRO A 180 -3.68 4.27 17.18
C PRO A 180 -3.81 3.62 15.79
N VAL A 181 -4.26 4.39 14.81
CA VAL A 181 -4.47 3.97 13.43
C VAL A 181 -3.54 4.74 12.52
N PHE A 182 -2.75 4.01 11.73
CA PHE A 182 -1.87 4.59 10.71
C PHE A 182 -2.42 4.32 9.31
N LEU A 183 -2.33 5.32 8.47
CA LEU A 183 -2.68 5.20 7.06
C LEU A 183 -1.84 6.13 6.19
N ARG A 184 -1.77 5.80 4.90
CA ARG A 184 -1.19 6.65 3.86
C ARG A 184 -2.18 6.67 2.71
N MET A 185 -2.64 7.85 2.34
CA MET A 185 -3.52 8.06 1.18
C MET A 185 -2.67 8.48 -0.01
N ASP A 186 -2.98 7.95 -1.19
CA ASP A 186 -2.26 8.36 -2.40
C ASP A 186 -2.55 9.83 -2.72
N LEU A 187 -3.82 10.25 -2.67
CA LEU A 187 -4.21 11.65 -2.84
C LEU A 187 -5.56 11.92 -2.16
N ALA A 188 -5.66 13.06 -1.45
CA ALA A 188 -6.92 13.61 -0.98
C ALA A 188 -6.98 15.11 -1.29
N PHE A 189 -8.09 15.58 -1.83
CA PHE A 189 -8.27 17.01 -2.19
C PHE A 189 -9.75 17.43 -2.07
N ARG A 190 -9.98 18.75 -2.01
CA ARG A 190 -11.32 19.34 -2.16
C ARG A 190 -11.60 19.59 -3.63
N ASP A 191 -12.74 19.10 -4.11
CA ASP A 191 -13.17 19.36 -5.49
C ASP A 191 -13.73 20.82 -5.64
N GLU A 192 -14.09 21.19 -6.86
CA GLU A 192 -14.66 22.53 -7.17
C GLU A 192 -15.96 22.85 -6.39
N ARG A 193 -16.58 21.85 -5.75
CA ARG A 193 -17.76 21.98 -4.89
C ARG A 193 -17.42 21.89 -3.40
N ASP A 194 -16.17 22.05 -3.04
CA ASP A 194 -15.63 21.94 -1.66
C ASP A 194 -15.85 20.54 -0.99
N ARG A 195 -16.13 19.49 -1.78
CA ARG A 195 -16.28 18.13 -1.26
C ARG A 195 -14.94 17.42 -1.22
N VAL A 196 -14.74 16.59 -0.20
CA VAL A 196 -13.53 15.80 -0.02
C VAL A 196 -13.52 14.60 -0.98
N ARG A 197 -12.49 14.55 -1.81
CA ARG A 197 -12.20 13.44 -2.72
C ARG A 197 -10.95 12.71 -2.24
N ILE A 198 -11.07 11.40 -2.02
CA ILE A 198 -9.95 10.54 -1.63
C ILE A 198 -9.74 9.53 -2.75
N VAL A 199 -8.57 9.55 -3.35
CA VAL A 199 -8.21 8.71 -4.49
C VAL A 199 -7.11 7.73 -4.06
N ASP A 200 -7.26 6.48 -4.48
CA ASP A 200 -6.27 5.43 -4.28
C ASP A 200 -6.01 4.72 -5.63
N TRP A 201 -4.77 4.82 -6.10
CA TRP A 201 -4.35 4.26 -7.38
C TRP A 201 -4.08 2.75 -7.24
N LYS A 202 -4.58 1.96 -8.16
CA LYS A 202 -4.42 0.50 -8.14
C LYS A 202 -3.78 0.00 -9.44
N THR A 203 -2.64 -0.69 -9.28
CA THR A 203 -1.93 -1.40 -10.36
C THR A 203 -2.33 -2.87 -10.47
N GLY A 204 -3.25 -3.34 -9.60
CA GLY A 204 -3.79 -4.69 -9.65
C GLY A 204 -4.96 -4.82 -10.63
N ARG A 205 -5.19 -6.03 -11.13
CA ARG A 205 -6.31 -6.32 -12.04
C ARG A 205 -7.66 -6.46 -11.34
N ARG A 206 -7.67 -6.75 -10.05
CA ARG A 206 -8.87 -7.05 -9.26
C ARG A 206 -8.86 -6.28 -7.96
N ALA A 207 -10.05 -6.00 -7.46
CA ALA A 207 -10.20 -5.50 -6.10
C ALA A 207 -9.60 -6.49 -5.10
N GLY A 208 -8.68 -6.03 -4.27
CA GLY A 208 -8.16 -6.80 -3.14
C GLY A 208 -9.25 -6.92 -2.06
N LYS A 209 -9.21 -8.00 -1.28
CA LYS A 209 -10.18 -8.26 -0.20
C LYS A 209 -10.25 -7.12 0.84
N PHE A 210 -9.17 -6.37 1.00
CA PHE A 210 -9.03 -5.33 2.02
C PHE A 210 -9.09 -3.90 1.47
N ASN A 211 -9.32 -3.72 0.15
CA ASN A 211 -9.48 -2.39 -0.41
C ASN A 211 -10.63 -1.61 0.25
N ASP A 212 -11.74 -2.27 0.55
CA ASP A 212 -12.87 -1.63 1.23
C ASP A 212 -12.52 -1.18 2.65
N VAL A 213 -11.71 -1.96 3.38
CA VAL A 213 -11.23 -1.62 4.73
C VAL A 213 -10.26 -0.44 4.68
N GLN A 214 -9.34 -0.43 3.72
CA GLN A 214 -8.37 0.64 3.51
C GLN A 214 -9.09 1.96 3.21
N ILE A 215 -9.99 1.94 2.22
CA ILE A 215 -10.79 3.09 1.79
C ILE A 215 -11.69 3.61 2.92
N ALA A 216 -12.34 2.72 3.67
CA ALA A 216 -13.15 3.10 4.82
C ALA A 216 -12.30 3.75 5.94
N GLY A 217 -11.06 3.29 6.13
CA GLY A 217 -10.09 3.91 7.03
C GLY A 217 -9.72 5.34 6.61
N TYR A 218 -9.56 5.58 5.32
CA TYR A 218 -9.30 6.92 4.78
C TYR A 218 -10.48 7.87 5.01
N ALA A 219 -11.71 7.39 4.74
CA ALA A 219 -12.93 8.16 4.98
C ALA A 219 -13.11 8.48 6.46
N LEU A 220 -12.82 7.52 7.33
CA LEU A 220 -12.87 7.70 8.78
C LEU A 220 -11.88 8.77 9.25
N TYR A 221 -10.63 8.72 8.76
CA TYR A 221 -9.63 9.75 9.05
C TYR A 221 -10.10 11.13 8.60
N ALA A 222 -10.62 11.27 7.38
CA ALA A 222 -11.11 12.55 6.85
C ALA A 222 -12.23 13.15 7.72
N ALA A 223 -13.14 12.29 8.19
CA ALA A 223 -14.21 12.69 9.10
C ALA A 223 -13.66 13.14 10.47
N GLU A 224 -12.76 12.36 11.08
CA GLU A 224 -12.13 12.67 12.37
C GLU A 224 -11.25 13.94 12.33
N ARG A 225 -10.64 14.22 11.19
CA ARG A 225 -9.86 15.46 10.97
C ARG A 225 -10.74 16.67 10.70
N GLY A 226 -12.07 16.52 10.63
CA GLY A 226 -12.98 17.61 10.30
C GLY A 226 -12.81 18.14 8.88
N TRP A 227 -12.33 17.33 7.95
CA TRP A 227 -12.21 17.74 6.54
C TRP A 227 -13.57 17.94 5.88
N ALA A 228 -14.62 17.32 6.41
CA ALA A 228 -15.99 17.49 5.96
C ALA A 228 -16.93 17.70 7.16
N LYS A 229 -18.04 18.40 6.95
CA LYS A 229 -19.07 18.65 7.98
C LYS A 229 -19.97 17.44 8.16
N SER A 230 -20.12 16.62 7.11
CA SER A 230 -20.90 15.39 7.12
C SER A 230 -20.21 14.29 6.31
N ALA A 231 -20.54 13.03 6.59
CA ALA A 231 -20.01 11.90 5.85
C ALA A 231 -20.32 11.99 4.34
N THR A 232 -21.47 12.55 3.98
CA THR A 232 -21.93 12.66 2.57
C THR A 232 -21.12 13.67 1.73
N GLU A 233 -20.31 14.51 2.37
CA GLU A 233 -19.37 15.40 1.68
C GLU A 233 -18.04 14.70 1.35
N ILE A 234 -17.86 13.45 1.78
CA ILE A 234 -16.68 12.64 1.50
C ILE A 234 -17.01 11.61 0.42
N SER A 235 -16.17 11.50 -0.57
CA SER A 235 -16.20 10.41 -1.54
C SER A 235 -14.82 9.76 -1.67
N THR A 236 -14.81 8.46 -1.85
CA THR A 236 -13.60 7.67 -2.06
C THR A 236 -13.61 7.05 -3.45
N GLU A 237 -12.45 6.91 -4.06
CA GLU A 237 -12.35 6.40 -5.41
C GLU A 237 -11.15 5.47 -5.57
N LEU A 238 -11.42 4.23 -6.01
CA LEU A 238 -10.40 3.28 -6.44
C LEU A 238 -10.16 3.45 -7.93
N ALA A 239 -8.98 3.90 -8.30
CA ALA A 239 -8.58 4.15 -9.68
C ALA A 239 -7.68 3.02 -10.19
N TYR A 240 -8.24 2.05 -10.91
CA TYR A 240 -7.49 0.95 -11.52
C TYR A 240 -6.79 1.43 -12.79
N LEU A 241 -5.44 1.36 -12.80
CA LEU A 241 -4.63 1.95 -13.86
C LEU A 241 -4.31 0.99 -15.01
N ILE A 242 -4.16 -0.32 -14.78
CA ILE A 242 -3.87 -1.28 -15.87
C ILE A 242 -5.04 -1.37 -16.85
N TRP A 243 -6.25 -1.51 -16.33
CA TRP A 243 -7.51 -1.50 -17.06
C TRP A 243 -8.34 -0.37 -16.50
N PRO A 244 -8.34 0.81 -17.13
CA PRO A 244 -8.93 2.00 -16.56
C PRO A 244 -10.37 1.78 -16.10
N ARG A 245 -10.55 1.80 -14.80
CA ARG A 245 -11.85 1.69 -14.14
C ARG A 245 -11.81 2.50 -12.86
N TYR A 246 -12.76 3.37 -12.70
CA TYR A 246 -12.89 4.26 -11.56
C TYR A 246 -14.12 3.82 -10.76
N VAL A 247 -13.90 3.41 -9.50
CA VAL A 247 -14.97 2.93 -8.63
C VAL A 247 -15.13 3.94 -7.50
N ARG A 248 -16.07 4.85 -7.69
CA ARG A 248 -16.43 5.87 -6.71
C ARG A 248 -17.46 5.33 -5.75
N LYS A 249 -17.29 5.65 -4.46
CA LYS A 249 -18.25 5.39 -3.38
C LYS A 249 -18.43 6.67 -2.57
N ASP A 250 -19.66 7.11 -2.41
CA ASP A 250 -20.00 8.16 -1.46
C ASP A 250 -19.99 7.55 -0.05
N VAL A 251 -19.49 8.32 0.90
CA VAL A 251 -19.38 7.89 2.29
C VAL A 251 -20.68 8.21 3.02
N THR A 252 -21.12 7.30 3.88
CA THR A 252 -22.29 7.48 4.74
C THR A 252 -21.91 7.23 6.19
N GLN A 253 -22.71 7.73 7.13
CA GLN A 253 -22.46 7.49 8.55
C GLN A 253 -22.37 6.00 8.92
N PRO A 254 -23.26 5.11 8.41
CA PRO A 254 -23.12 3.66 8.64
C PRO A 254 -21.80 3.06 8.15
N VAL A 255 -21.22 3.59 7.07
CA VAL A 255 -19.89 3.15 6.57
C VAL A 255 -18.80 3.52 7.58
N LEU A 256 -18.83 4.74 8.12
CA LEU A 256 -17.87 5.18 9.15
C LEU A 256 -18.00 4.36 10.43
N ASP A 257 -19.22 4.11 10.89
CA ASP A 257 -19.48 3.33 12.10
C ASP A 257 -19.05 1.87 11.94
N THR A 258 -19.26 1.30 10.75
CA THR A 258 -18.79 -0.05 10.39
C THR A 258 -17.26 -0.10 10.40
N ALA A 259 -16.59 0.91 9.83
CA ALA A 259 -15.13 1.01 9.82
C ALA A 259 -14.57 1.12 11.24
N ARG A 260 -15.15 1.96 12.09
CA ARG A 260 -14.78 2.11 13.51
C ARG A 260 -14.89 0.79 14.26
N GLY A 261 -16.03 0.13 14.13
CA GLY A 261 -16.26 -1.19 14.76
C GLY A 261 -15.31 -2.26 14.23
N PHE A 262 -14.97 -2.22 12.94
CA PHE A 262 -14.00 -3.16 12.35
C PHE A 262 -12.60 -2.95 12.93
N VAL A 263 -12.09 -1.72 12.99
CA VAL A 263 -10.77 -1.39 13.56
C VAL A 263 -10.69 -1.87 15.00
N THR A 264 -11.70 -1.56 15.82
CA THR A 264 -11.74 -1.97 17.25
C THR A 264 -11.70 -3.48 17.40
N ARG A 265 -12.56 -4.23 16.68
CA ARG A 265 -12.56 -5.70 16.75
C ARG A 265 -11.25 -6.32 16.26
N SER A 266 -10.71 -5.79 15.15
CA SER A 266 -9.45 -6.25 14.58
C SER A 266 -8.29 -6.03 15.56
N ALA A 267 -8.17 -4.83 16.11
CA ALA A 267 -7.14 -4.50 17.10
C ALA A 267 -7.22 -5.39 18.32
N LYS A 268 -8.43 -5.62 18.84
CA LYS A 268 -8.67 -6.55 19.97
C LYS A 268 -8.15 -7.96 19.66
N THR A 269 -8.46 -8.48 18.45
CA THR A 269 -8.00 -9.82 18.05
C THR A 269 -6.48 -9.88 17.89
N MET A 270 -5.85 -8.82 17.37
CA MET A 270 -4.39 -8.76 17.21
C MET A 270 -3.69 -8.66 18.56
N ARG A 271 -4.21 -7.83 19.48
CA ARG A 271 -3.67 -7.67 20.85
C ARG A 271 -3.83 -8.96 21.68
N ALA A 272 -4.83 -9.79 21.41
CA ALA A 272 -5.05 -11.04 22.15
C ALA A 272 -3.93 -12.08 21.96
N LEU A 273 -3.04 -11.91 20.97
CA LEU A 273 -1.86 -12.76 20.79
C LEU A 273 -0.60 -12.19 21.46
N LEU A 274 -0.69 -11.03 22.10
CA LEU A 274 0.43 -10.45 22.84
C LEU A 274 0.54 -11.12 24.21
N ASN A 275 1.76 -11.46 24.59
CA ASN A 275 2.02 -11.98 25.94
C ASN A 275 1.98 -10.87 27.01
N ASP A 276 2.26 -9.62 26.60
CA ASP A 276 2.08 -8.42 27.41
C ASP A 276 1.52 -7.31 26.50
N PRO A 277 0.18 -7.10 26.52
CA PRO A 277 -0.47 -6.07 25.72
C PRO A 277 -0.08 -4.65 26.09
N ASP A 278 0.24 -4.37 27.36
CA ASP A 278 0.60 -3.03 27.84
C ASP A 278 2.01 -2.65 27.39
N ALA A 279 2.94 -3.60 27.45
CA ALA A 279 4.29 -3.44 26.89
C ALA A 279 4.36 -3.68 25.39
N ASN A 280 3.25 -4.04 24.74
CA ASN A 280 3.20 -4.49 23.34
C ASN A 280 4.22 -5.59 23.04
N ALA A 281 4.44 -6.51 23.98
CA ALA A 281 5.39 -7.61 23.83
C ALA A 281 4.74 -8.85 23.23
N ALA A 282 5.49 -9.55 22.39
CA ALA A 282 5.04 -10.72 21.66
C ALA A 282 6.05 -11.86 21.74
N ARG A 283 5.57 -13.08 21.82
CA ARG A 283 6.40 -14.29 21.70
C ARG A 283 6.03 -15.01 20.43
N ILE A 284 7.03 -15.55 19.72
CA ILE A 284 6.80 -16.23 18.45
C ILE A 284 5.84 -17.42 18.56
N GLU A 285 5.82 -18.09 19.70
CA GLU A 285 4.98 -19.26 19.99
C GLU A 285 3.50 -18.91 19.96
N ASP A 286 3.12 -17.69 20.36
CA ASP A 286 1.74 -17.21 20.44
C ASP A 286 1.17 -16.85 19.04
N PHE A 287 2.03 -16.81 18.01
CA PHE A 287 1.66 -16.50 16.63
C PHE A 287 1.74 -17.76 15.74
N PRO A 288 0.67 -18.52 15.58
CA PRO A 288 0.72 -19.81 14.90
C PRO A 288 1.07 -19.64 13.40
N ARG A 289 1.84 -20.61 12.90
CA ARG A 289 2.07 -20.78 11.46
C ARG A 289 0.81 -21.36 10.82
N ILE A 290 0.48 -20.87 9.63
CA ILE A 290 -0.58 -21.48 8.82
C ILE A 290 -0.02 -22.64 7.96
N ASP A 291 -0.90 -23.58 7.65
CA ASP A 291 -0.61 -24.64 6.67
C ASP A 291 -1.36 -24.36 5.36
N ARG A 292 -0.84 -23.39 4.59
CA ARG A 292 -1.37 -22.99 3.28
C ARG A 292 -0.23 -22.85 2.28
N PRO A 293 0.17 -23.92 1.58
CA PRO A 293 1.34 -23.94 0.69
C PRO A 293 1.35 -22.79 -0.33
N ARG A 294 0.20 -22.41 -0.91
CA ARG A 294 0.10 -21.32 -1.88
C ARG A 294 0.49 -19.95 -1.30
N ILE A 295 0.21 -19.72 -0.01
CA ILE A 295 0.57 -18.49 0.72
C ILE A 295 2.04 -18.59 1.15
N CYS A 296 2.41 -19.71 1.74
CA CYS A 296 3.76 -19.90 2.28
C CYS A 296 4.86 -19.82 1.20
N ARG A 297 4.60 -20.33 -0.01
CA ARG A 297 5.55 -20.22 -1.14
C ARG A 297 5.90 -18.78 -1.53
N ARG A 298 5.00 -17.83 -1.28
CA ARG A 298 5.16 -16.41 -1.61
C ARG A 298 5.47 -15.55 -0.38
N CYS A 299 5.82 -16.19 0.74
CA CYS A 299 6.09 -15.50 1.99
C CYS A 299 7.57 -15.13 2.08
N ASN A 300 7.87 -13.87 2.36
CA ASN A 300 9.23 -13.39 2.57
C ASN A 300 9.98 -14.20 3.63
N PHE A 301 9.28 -14.67 4.65
CA PHE A 301 9.83 -15.40 5.79
C PHE A 301 9.78 -16.93 5.63
N ARG A 302 9.56 -17.45 4.41
CA ARG A 302 9.35 -18.89 4.22
C ARG A 302 10.53 -19.74 4.72
N LYS A 303 11.78 -19.27 4.56
CA LYS A 303 12.96 -20.01 5.02
C LYS A 303 13.09 -20.06 6.55
N LEU A 304 12.51 -19.12 7.28
CA LEU A 304 12.46 -19.16 8.75
C LEU A 304 11.40 -20.18 9.24
N CYS A 305 10.30 -20.33 8.49
CA CYS A 305 9.27 -21.31 8.79
C CYS A 305 9.59 -22.72 8.32
N PHE A 306 10.43 -22.85 7.28
CA PHE A 306 10.77 -24.11 6.60
C PHE A 306 12.29 -24.18 6.33
N PRO A 307 13.12 -24.26 7.38
CA PRO A 307 14.59 -24.14 7.25
C PRO A 307 15.22 -25.30 6.50
N ARG A 308 14.57 -26.46 6.44
CA ARG A 308 15.09 -27.66 5.76
C ARG A 308 14.71 -27.75 4.28
N GLY A 309 14.18 -26.67 3.68
CA GLY A 309 13.80 -26.65 2.28
C GLY A 309 12.61 -27.59 1.96
N GLU A 310 11.74 -27.79 2.94
CA GLU A 310 10.53 -28.62 2.79
C GLU A 310 9.76 -28.18 1.54
N THR A 311 9.48 -29.12 0.66
CA THR A 311 8.74 -28.88 -0.58
C THR A 311 7.32 -28.52 -0.23
N LEU A 312 6.96 -27.25 -0.40
CA LEU A 312 5.58 -26.77 -0.24
C LEU A 312 4.76 -27.22 -1.47
N GLU A 313 4.46 -28.52 -1.54
CA GLU A 313 3.68 -29.08 -2.65
C GLU A 313 2.24 -28.57 -2.61
N VAL A 314 1.83 -27.99 -3.72
CA VAL A 314 0.41 -27.70 -3.96
C VAL A 314 -0.19 -28.94 -4.60
N LYS A 315 -0.98 -29.71 -3.85
CA LYS A 315 -1.83 -30.73 -4.44
C LYS A 315 -2.73 -30.03 -5.48
N THR A 316 -2.39 -30.16 -6.74
CA THR A 316 -3.26 -29.76 -7.84
C THR A 316 -4.40 -30.79 -7.92
N THR A 317 -5.52 -30.47 -7.27
CA THR A 317 -6.78 -31.15 -7.62
C THR A 317 -7.10 -30.73 -9.06
N ARG A 318 -6.72 -31.58 -10.03
CA ARG A 318 -7.31 -31.54 -11.36
C ARG A 318 -8.82 -31.75 -11.15
N ARG A 319 -9.59 -30.70 -11.33
CA ARG A 319 -11.02 -30.84 -11.63
C ARG A 319 -11.07 -31.64 -12.96
N SER A 320 -11.30 -32.91 -12.86
CA SER A 320 -11.74 -33.73 -14.00
C SER A 320 -12.99 -33.01 -14.54
N ALA A 321 -12.85 -32.45 -15.73
CA ALA A 321 -14.01 -32.09 -16.52
C ALA A 321 -14.73 -33.38 -16.87
N GLN A 322 -15.72 -33.78 -16.06
CA GLN A 322 -16.71 -34.70 -16.48
C GLN A 322 -17.48 -34.06 -17.63
N LYS A 323 -17.19 -34.50 -18.86
CA LYS A 323 -18.10 -34.36 -19.97
C LYS A 323 -19.37 -35.07 -19.58
N ALA A 324 -20.44 -34.34 -19.43
CA ALA A 324 -21.78 -34.93 -19.42
C ALA A 324 -22.15 -35.43 -20.82
N PRO A 325 -22.93 -36.54 -20.91
CA PRO A 325 -23.30 -37.21 -22.17
C PRO A 325 -24.18 -36.33 -23.08
#